data_c0edee31c870f5b8e6e09893714a6ae1
#
_entry.id   c0edee31c870f5b8e6e09893714a6ae1
#
_cell.length_a   1.000
_cell.length_b   1.000
_cell.length_c   1.000
_cell.angle_alpha   90.00
_cell.angle_beta   90.00
_cell.angle_gamma   90.00
#
_symmetry.space_group_name_H-M   'P 1'
#
loop_
_entity.id
_entity.type
_entity.pdbx_description
1 polymer ?
#
loop_
_entity_poly.entity_id
_entity_poly.type
_entity_poly.pdbx_seq_one_letter_code
_entity_poly.pdbx_strand_id
1 'polypeptide(L)'
;MLIRTKIRYYFHIFAAANTSNIVLMKEIRILDKNFREFLTEKVIQERIEELAKQINKDLAGKDAVFLGILNGAFLFAADLFRRIDFQAKISFVKLASYQGTSSSGSIKELIGWNEDIKNKTIVVVEDIVDTGNTLERIVDELVIRKAAEIRIAAMLYKPDAYTKDIPLDYIGFEIPNDFVVGFGLDYDGFGRNLPSVYTLIK
;
A
#
# COMPACT_ATOMS: atom_id res chain seq x y z
N MET A 1 -15.78 -4.21 -28.74
CA MET A 1 -14.65 -5.11 -28.41
C MET A 1 -13.41 -4.23 -28.31
N LEU A 2 -13.20 -3.57 -27.17
CA LEU A 2 -12.09 -2.65 -26.93
C LEU A 2 -11.05 -3.41 -26.10
N ILE A 3 -9.93 -3.67 -26.73
CA ILE A 3 -8.75 -4.29 -26.12
C ILE A 3 -8.14 -3.26 -25.17
N ARG A 4 -8.28 -3.49 -23.85
CA ARG A 4 -7.55 -2.75 -22.82
C ARG A 4 -6.09 -3.20 -22.87
N THR A 5 -5.24 -2.36 -23.44
CA THR A 5 -3.79 -2.51 -23.40
C THR A 5 -3.35 -2.27 -21.96
N LYS A 6 -3.12 -3.33 -21.20
CA LYS A 6 -2.44 -3.26 -19.90
C LYS A 6 -0.99 -2.84 -20.16
N ILE A 7 -0.66 -1.60 -19.87
CA ILE A 7 0.75 -1.17 -19.80
C ILE A 7 1.33 -1.80 -18.55
N ARG A 8 2.03 -2.91 -18.72
CA ARG A 8 2.88 -3.52 -17.68
C ARG A 8 4.15 -2.69 -17.59
N TYR A 9 4.30 -1.93 -16.54
CA TYR A 9 5.60 -1.34 -16.18
C TYR A 9 6.48 -2.45 -15.58
N TYR A 10 7.15 -3.22 -16.46
CA TYR A 10 8.32 -3.98 -16.06
C TYR A 10 9.48 -3.00 -15.99
N PHE A 11 9.86 -2.60 -14.78
CA PHE A 11 11.15 -1.97 -14.56
C PHE A 11 12.25 -3.02 -14.76
N HIS A 12 12.69 -3.21 -16.01
CA HIS A 12 14.00 -3.75 -16.27
C HIS A 12 15.03 -2.66 -15.98
N ILE A 13 15.45 -2.55 -14.71
CA ILE A 13 16.71 -1.89 -14.39
C ILE A 13 17.81 -2.89 -14.72
N PHE A 14 18.11 -3.08 -16.01
CA PHE A 14 19.36 -3.65 -16.44
C PHE A 14 20.20 -2.58 -17.12
N ALA A 15 21.37 -2.36 -16.52
CA ALA A 15 22.48 -1.55 -16.89
C ALA A 15 22.64 -1.34 -18.40
N ALA A 16 22.48 -0.10 -18.85
CA ALA A 16 23.28 0.41 -19.95
C ALA A 16 24.61 0.84 -19.33
N ALA A 17 25.65 0.07 -19.59
CA ALA A 17 27.02 0.42 -19.26
C ALA A 17 27.39 1.71 -20.00
N ASN A 18 27.41 2.83 -19.29
CA ASN A 18 28.19 4.00 -19.66
C ASN A 18 29.05 4.39 -18.46
N THR A 19 30.33 4.21 -18.64
CA THR A 19 31.43 4.58 -17.77
C THR A 19 31.28 6.02 -17.29
N SER A 20 30.92 6.25 -16.03
CA SER A 20 31.26 7.39 -15.17
C SER A 20 30.28 7.72 -14.03
N ASN A 21 29.21 6.96 -13.75
CA ASN A 21 28.44 7.15 -12.54
C ASN A 21 28.11 5.79 -11.92
N ILE A 22 28.98 5.33 -11.02
CA ILE A 22 28.61 4.29 -10.05
C ILE A 22 27.59 4.97 -9.11
N VAL A 23 26.30 4.80 -9.37
CA VAL A 23 25.26 5.12 -8.38
C VAL A 23 25.49 4.14 -7.24
N LEU A 24 26.18 4.59 -6.21
CA LEU A 24 26.30 3.84 -4.95
C LEU A 24 24.89 3.67 -4.40
N MET A 25 24.31 2.50 -4.60
CA MET A 25 23.01 2.17 -3.99
C MET A 25 23.19 2.29 -2.48
N LYS A 26 22.32 3.07 -1.85
CA LYS A 26 22.39 3.32 -0.41
C LYS A 26 22.08 2.03 0.32
N GLU A 27 23.04 1.56 1.12
CA GLU A 27 22.85 0.42 2.01
C GLU A 27 22.65 0.91 3.45
N ILE A 28 21.80 0.23 4.17
CA ILE A 28 21.49 0.51 5.57
C ILE A 28 21.47 -0.79 6.36
N ARG A 29 21.70 -0.67 7.65
CA ARG A 29 21.54 -1.78 8.60
C ARG A 29 20.39 -1.49 9.55
N ILE A 30 19.49 -2.47 9.70
CA ILE A 30 18.42 -2.44 10.69
C ILE A 30 18.57 -3.71 11.52
N LEU A 31 18.84 -3.55 12.83
CA LEU A 31 19.13 -4.64 13.74
C LEU A 31 20.27 -5.54 13.23
N ASP A 32 19.98 -6.79 12.91
CA ASP A 32 20.92 -7.82 12.45
C ASP A 32 21.00 -7.97 10.93
N LYS A 33 20.17 -7.20 10.15
CA LYS A 33 20.06 -7.34 8.70
C LYS A 33 20.53 -6.11 7.94
N ASN A 34 21.10 -6.36 6.76
CA ASN A 34 21.50 -5.31 5.80
C ASN A 34 20.46 -5.21 4.68
N PHE A 35 20.19 -3.99 4.28
CA PHE A 35 19.20 -3.67 3.25
C PHE A 35 19.81 -2.72 2.24
N ARG A 36 19.35 -2.84 0.99
CA ARG A 36 19.74 -1.96 -0.13
C ARG A 36 18.54 -1.16 -0.60
N GLU A 37 18.77 0.12 -0.90
CA GLU A 37 17.72 0.97 -1.47
C GLU A 37 17.17 0.38 -2.77
N PHE A 38 15.86 0.24 -2.82
CA PHE A 38 15.11 -0.37 -3.92
C PHE A 38 14.24 0.65 -4.65
N LEU A 39 13.46 1.44 -3.90
CA LEU A 39 12.70 2.57 -4.43
C LEU A 39 13.12 3.82 -3.67
N THR A 40 13.61 4.82 -4.40
CA THR A 40 13.99 6.10 -3.79
C THR A 40 12.76 6.92 -3.41
N GLU A 41 12.90 7.78 -2.42
CA GLU A 41 11.85 8.73 -2.01
C GLU A 41 11.28 9.50 -3.22
N LYS A 42 12.14 9.99 -4.11
CA LYS A 42 11.72 10.73 -5.30
C LYS A 42 10.76 9.90 -6.17
N VAL A 43 11.11 8.67 -6.49
CA VAL A 43 10.29 7.77 -7.32
C VAL A 43 8.96 7.45 -6.63
N ILE A 44 8.98 7.26 -5.31
CA ILE A 44 7.78 7.05 -4.50
C ILE A 44 6.84 8.26 -4.59
N GLN A 45 7.38 9.48 -4.38
CA GLN A 45 6.57 10.69 -4.37
C GLN A 45 5.99 11.02 -5.76
N GLU A 46 6.74 10.79 -6.84
CA GLU A 46 6.26 10.93 -8.22
C GLU A 46 5.11 9.96 -8.49
N ARG A 47 5.23 8.71 -8.04
CA ARG A 47 4.16 7.71 -8.23
C ARG A 47 2.90 8.04 -7.44
N ILE A 48 3.04 8.52 -6.21
CA ILE A 48 1.89 8.95 -5.38
C ILE A 48 1.15 10.12 -6.06
N GLU A 49 1.87 11.05 -6.67
CA GLU A 49 1.27 12.15 -7.43
C GLU A 49 0.43 11.63 -8.61
N GLU A 50 0.91 10.61 -9.35
CA GLU A 50 0.16 9.98 -10.43
C GLU A 50 -1.10 9.29 -9.92
N LEU A 51 -0.99 8.51 -8.81
CA LEU A 51 -2.14 7.85 -8.19
C LEU A 51 -3.18 8.85 -7.71
N ALA A 52 -2.75 9.94 -7.08
CA ALA A 52 -3.66 10.99 -6.63
C ALA A 52 -4.42 11.63 -7.79
N LYS A 53 -3.75 11.93 -8.91
CA LYS A 53 -4.41 12.45 -10.13
C LYS A 53 -5.46 11.50 -10.66
N GLN A 54 -5.18 10.20 -10.67
CA GLN A 54 -6.14 9.18 -11.10
C GLN A 54 -7.34 9.13 -10.15
N ILE A 55 -7.09 9.08 -8.83
CA ILE A 55 -8.15 9.05 -7.81
C ILE A 55 -9.02 10.30 -7.86
N ASN A 56 -8.41 11.49 -7.98
CA ASN A 56 -9.14 12.76 -8.11
C ASN A 56 -10.08 12.75 -9.30
N LYS A 57 -9.64 12.20 -10.44
CA LYS A 57 -10.47 12.05 -11.63
C LYS A 57 -11.61 11.03 -11.44
N ASP A 58 -11.31 9.88 -10.85
CA ASP A 58 -12.25 8.75 -10.77
C ASP A 58 -13.32 8.96 -9.68
N LEU A 59 -12.97 9.72 -8.63
CA LEU A 59 -13.81 9.90 -7.45
C LEU A 59 -14.35 11.34 -7.29
N ALA A 60 -14.18 12.20 -8.27
CA ALA A 60 -14.71 13.55 -8.24
C ALA A 60 -16.23 13.55 -7.93
N GLY A 61 -16.63 14.32 -6.90
CA GLY A 61 -18.02 14.45 -6.49
C GLY A 61 -18.60 13.28 -5.68
N LYS A 62 -17.78 12.26 -5.34
CA LYS A 62 -18.21 11.16 -4.46
C LYS A 62 -18.03 11.53 -2.97
N ASP A 63 -18.90 11.00 -2.11
CA ASP A 63 -18.71 11.03 -0.65
C ASP A 63 -17.72 9.92 -0.28
N ALA A 64 -16.43 10.27 -0.30
CA ALA A 64 -15.35 9.33 -0.15
C ALA A 64 -14.71 9.37 1.25
N VAL A 65 -14.39 8.18 1.79
CA VAL A 65 -13.60 8.00 3.00
C VAL A 65 -12.37 7.17 2.66
N PHE A 66 -11.19 7.73 2.92
CA PHE A 66 -9.93 7.01 2.84
C PHE A 66 -9.71 6.26 4.15
N LEU A 67 -9.46 4.97 4.06
CA LEU A 67 -9.29 4.08 5.21
C LEU A 67 -7.88 3.50 5.21
N GLY A 68 -6.98 4.09 5.99
CA GLY A 68 -5.59 3.63 6.11
C GLY A 68 -5.46 2.44 7.05
N ILE A 69 -4.73 1.41 6.63
CA ILE A 69 -4.48 0.21 7.43
C ILE A 69 -3.19 0.39 8.23
N LEU A 70 -3.32 0.53 9.54
CA LEU A 70 -2.18 0.75 10.44
C LEU A 70 -1.50 -0.58 10.82
N ASN A 71 -0.14 -0.55 11.02
CA ASN A 71 0.66 0.70 11.08
C ASN A 71 1.29 1.06 9.70
N GLY A 72 1.49 0.12 8.79
CA GLY A 72 2.35 0.29 7.62
C GLY A 72 1.89 1.40 6.68
N ALA A 73 0.59 1.53 6.44
CA ALA A 73 0.06 2.48 5.46
C ALA A 73 0.14 3.97 5.87
N PHE A 74 0.61 4.31 7.09
CA PHE A 74 0.47 5.69 7.60
C PHE A 74 1.16 6.76 6.74
N LEU A 75 2.36 6.47 6.20
CA LEU A 75 3.07 7.41 5.33
C LEU A 75 2.40 7.53 3.97
N PHE A 76 2.06 6.39 3.36
CA PHE A 76 1.36 6.38 2.09
C PHE A 76 0.00 7.08 2.18
N ALA A 77 -0.78 6.80 3.23
CA ALA A 77 -2.07 7.43 3.45
C ALA A 77 -1.93 8.96 3.62
N ALA A 78 -0.96 9.43 4.39
CA ALA A 78 -0.72 10.85 4.58
C ALA A 78 -0.27 11.54 3.28
N ASP A 79 0.66 10.93 2.55
CA ASP A 79 1.20 11.49 1.32
C ASP A 79 0.17 11.48 0.17
N LEU A 80 -0.66 10.45 0.07
CA LEU A 80 -1.74 10.36 -0.89
C LEU A 80 -2.84 11.36 -0.56
N PHE A 81 -3.34 11.37 0.69
CA PHE A 81 -4.49 12.16 1.09
C PHE A 81 -4.28 13.67 0.95
N ARG A 82 -3.08 14.19 1.25
CA ARG A 82 -2.77 15.61 1.06
C ARG A 82 -2.75 16.06 -0.41
N ARG A 83 -2.83 15.15 -1.38
CA ARG A 83 -2.92 15.39 -2.82
C ARG A 83 -4.33 15.19 -3.39
N ILE A 84 -5.28 14.86 -2.54
CA ILE A 84 -6.69 14.77 -2.92
C ILE A 84 -7.27 16.17 -2.97
N ASP A 85 -7.93 16.50 -4.10
CA ASP A 85 -8.40 17.85 -4.43
C ASP A 85 -9.93 18.04 -4.31
N PHE A 86 -10.62 17.02 -3.78
CA PHE A 86 -12.04 17.08 -3.47
C PHE A 86 -12.29 16.85 -1.97
N GLN A 87 -13.52 17.17 -1.50
CA GLN A 87 -13.88 16.95 -0.10
C GLN A 87 -13.96 15.44 0.20
N ALA A 88 -13.08 14.97 1.05
CA ALA A 88 -13.03 13.59 1.50
C ALA A 88 -12.67 13.51 2.99
N LYS A 89 -12.94 12.37 3.60
CA LYS A 89 -12.52 12.07 4.97
C LYS A 89 -11.38 11.05 4.97
N ILE A 90 -10.60 11.04 6.04
CA ILE A 90 -9.63 9.99 6.30
C ILE A 90 -9.87 9.38 7.67
N SER A 91 -9.80 8.07 7.76
CA SER A 91 -9.85 7.31 9.01
C SER A 91 -8.83 6.20 8.97
N PHE A 92 -8.60 5.55 10.10
CA PHE A 92 -7.62 4.48 10.22
C PHE A 92 -8.21 3.29 10.97
N VAL A 93 -7.83 2.10 10.55
CA VAL A 93 -8.11 0.86 11.28
C VAL A 93 -6.80 0.14 11.58
N LYS A 94 -6.77 -0.55 12.69
CA LYS A 94 -5.67 -1.44 13.04
C LYS A 94 -6.20 -2.80 13.40
N LEU A 95 -5.81 -3.80 12.62
CA LEU A 95 -6.13 -5.19 12.87
C LEU A 95 -5.01 -5.87 13.65
N ALA A 96 -5.36 -6.64 14.68
CA ALA A 96 -4.41 -7.53 15.34
C ALA A 96 -4.41 -8.88 14.64
N SER A 97 -3.25 -9.35 14.19
CA SER A 97 -3.05 -10.76 13.88
C SER A 97 -3.02 -11.54 15.20
N TYR A 98 -4.00 -12.39 15.45
CA TYR A 98 -4.01 -13.25 16.61
C TYR A 98 -3.00 -14.39 16.40
N GLN A 99 -1.88 -14.36 17.13
CA GLN A 99 -1.05 -15.54 17.36
C GLN A 99 -1.56 -16.21 18.66
N GLY A 100 -2.56 -17.09 18.54
CA GLY A 100 -3.10 -17.80 19.70
C GLY A 100 -3.87 -19.05 19.28
N THR A 101 -3.68 -20.12 20.03
CA THR A 101 -4.15 -21.49 19.78
C THR A 101 -5.65 -21.73 20.00
N SER A 102 -6.51 -20.70 20.00
CA SER A 102 -7.97 -20.86 20.08
C SER A 102 -8.66 -20.12 18.94
N SER A 103 -9.14 -20.90 17.99
CA SER A 103 -9.88 -20.52 16.79
C SER A 103 -11.31 -20.03 17.14
N SER A 104 -11.44 -18.86 17.73
CA SER A 104 -12.73 -18.14 17.74
C SER A 104 -12.66 -16.93 16.82
N GLY A 105 -12.56 -17.09 15.55
CA GLY A 105 -12.72 -16.16 14.42
C GLY A 105 -12.86 -14.63 14.62
N SER A 106 -12.75 -14.13 15.84
CA SER A 106 -12.90 -12.71 16.16
C SER A 106 -11.57 -11.98 16.11
N ILE A 107 -11.46 -11.09 15.13
CA ILE A 107 -10.38 -10.13 15.04
C ILE A 107 -10.59 -9.10 16.13
N LYS A 108 -9.59 -8.90 17.00
CA LYS A 108 -9.63 -7.80 17.94
C LYS A 108 -9.25 -6.52 17.20
N GLU A 109 -10.22 -5.64 16.98
CA GLU A 109 -9.95 -4.29 16.54
C GLU A 109 -9.14 -3.57 17.62
N LEU A 110 -7.94 -3.13 17.32
CA LEU A 110 -7.13 -2.31 18.22
C LEU A 110 -7.43 -0.82 18.04
N ILE A 111 -7.81 -0.41 16.83
CA ILE A 111 -8.32 0.90 16.46
C ILE A 111 -9.51 0.63 15.54
N GLY A 112 -10.69 1.05 15.96
CA GLY A 112 -11.95 0.65 15.34
C GLY A 112 -12.47 1.64 14.31
N TRP A 113 -13.62 1.27 13.75
CA TRP A 113 -14.35 2.00 12.71
C TRP A 113 -15.10 3.20 13.33
N ASN A 114 -14.47 4.37 13.35
CA ASN A 114 -15.06 5.56 13.96
C ASN A 114 -15.91 6.38 12.98
N GLU A 115 -15.80 6.10 11.67
CA GLU A 115 -16.57 6.80 10.63
C GLU A 115 -17.81 6.00 10.21
N ASP A 116 -18.89 6.72 9.96
CA ASP A 116 -20.05 6.14 9.25
C ASP A 116 -19.67 5.94 7.79
N ILE A 117 -19.57 4.67 7.38
CA ILE A 117 -19.18 4.26 6.03
C ILE A 117 -20.34 3.80 5.16
N LYS A 118 -21.54 3.71 5.75
CA LYS A 118 -22.76 3.26 5.03
C LYS A 118 -23.04 4.16 3.85
N ASN A 119 -23.26 3.56 2.69
CA ASN A 119 -23.55 4.24 1.42
C ASN A 119 -22.45 5.18 0.91
N LYS A 120 -21.20 5.05 1.40
CA LYS A 120 -20.06 5.86 0.97
C LYS A 120 -19.12 5.08 0.07
N THR A 121 -18.31 5.80 -0.69
CA THR A 121 -17.16 5.24 -1.42
C THR A 121 -15.98 5.13 -0.46
N ILE A 122 -15.44 3.94 -0.27
CA ILE A 122 -14.30 3.70 0.62
C ILE A 122 -13.07 3.43 -0.22
N VAL A 123 -12.00 4.19 0.01
CA VAL A 123 -10.68 3.95 -0.55
C VAL A 123 -9.82 3.32 0.53
N VAL A 124 -9.64 2.00 0.46
CA VAL A 124 -8.71 1.28 1.34
C VAL A 124 -7.29 1.63 0.92
N VAL A 125 -6.49 2.10 1.87
CA VAL A 125 -5.09 2.49 1.65
C VAL A 125 -4.18 1.53 2.40
N GLU A 126 -3.37 0.77 1.66
CA GLU A 126 -2.50 -0.29 2.16
C GLU A 126 -1.05 -0.03 1.76
N ASP A 127 -0.10 -0.30 2.65
CA ASP A 127 1.33 -0.19 2.36
C ASP A 127 1.79 -1.28 1.39
N ILE A 128 1.40 -2.52 1.64
CA ILE A 128 1.76 -3.66 0.81
C ILE A 128 0.64 -4.70 0.75
N VAL A 129 0.27 -5.10 -0.45
CA VAL A 129 -0.57 -6.26 -0.70
C VAL A 129 0.31 -7.45 -1.09
N ASP A 130 0.45 -8.40 -0.15
CA ASP A 130 1.17 -9.66 -0.30
C ASP A 130 0.16 -10.78 -0.64
N THR A 131 -0.19 -11.65 0.29
CA THR A 131 -1.19 -12.73 0.07
C THR A 131 -2.62 -12.24 -0.10
N GLY A 132 -2.93 -11.04 0.36
CA GLY A 132 -4.26 -10.43 0.34
C GLY A 132 -5.16 -10.79 1.51
N ASN A 133 -4.69 -11.56 2.49
CA ASN A 133 -5.52 -11.99 3.63
C ASN A 133 -6.04 -10.82 4.48
N THR A 134 -5.23 -9.80 4.71
CA THR A 134 -5.66 -8.58 5.42
C THR A 134 -6.73 -7.85 4.63
N LEU A 135 -6.48 -7.69 3.34
CA LEU A 135 -7.38 -6.99 2.42
C LEU A 135 -8.75 -7.68 2.34
N GLU A 136 -8.79 -9.01 2.20
CA GLU A 136 -10.04 -9.78 2.18
C GLU A 136 -10.90 -9.49 3.41
N ARG A 137 -10.32 -9.52 4.59
CA ARG A 137 -11.02 -9.23 5.85
C ARG A 137 -11.57 -7.80 5.92
N ILE A 138 -10.78 -6.83 5.44
CA ILE A 138 -11.22 -5.43 5.38
C ILE A 138 -12.40 -5.28 4.42
N VAL A 139 -12.33 -5.89 3.24
CA VAL A 139 -13.40 -5.83 2.24
C VAL A 139 -14.66 -6.49 2.76
N ASP A 140 -14.58 -7.65 3.40
CA ASP A 140 -15.73 -8.34 4.02
C ASP A 140 -16.42 -7.45 5.06
N GLU A 141 -15.63 -6.80 5.92
CA GLU A 141 -16.18 -5.88 6.94
C GLU A 141 -16.85 -4.65 6.31
N LEU A 142 -16.26 -4.09 5.24
CA LEU A 142 -16.84 -2.98 4.50
C LEU A 142 -18.17 -3.36 3.83
N VAL A 143 -18.27 -4.57 3.30
CA VAL A 143 -19.53 -5.11 2.72
C VAL A 143 -20.59 -5.28 3.81
N ILE A 144 -20.26 -5.85 4.97
CA ILE A 144 -21.16 -5.99 6.11
C ILE A 144 -21.69 -4.62 6.56
N ARG A 145 -20.83 -3.61 6.57
CA ARG A 145 -21.16 -2.22 6.95
C ARG A 145 -21.85 -1.43 5.83
N LYS A 146 -22.14 -2.06 4.68
CA LYS A 146 -22.89 -1.50 3.56
C LYS A 146 -22.22 -0.29 2.91
N ALA A 147 -20.90 -0.35 2.71
CA ALA A 147 -20.22 0.57 1.82
C ALA A 147 -20.84 0.50 0.43
N ALA A 148 -21.03 1.65 -0.25
CA ALA A 148 -21.62 1.67 -1.58
C ALA A 148 -20.63 1.26 -2.66
N GLU A 149 -19.36 1.58 -2.45
CA GLU A 149 -18.27 1.28 -3.37
C GLU A 149 -16.98 1.09 -2.58
N ILE A 150 -16.17 0.12 -2.97
CA ILE A 150 -14.86 -0.15 -2.36
C ILE A 150 -13.81 -0.05 -3.46
N ARG A 151 -12.78 0.76 -3.21
CA ARG A 151 -11.61 0.93 -4.05
C ARG A 151 -10.36 0.61 -3.24
N ILE A 152 -9.37 -0.01 -3.86
CA ILE A 152 -8.14 -0.41 -3.20
C ILE A 152 -6.95 0.36 -3.78
N ALA A 153 -6.26 1.09 -2.91
CA ALA A 153 -5.00 1.77 -3.20
C ALA A 153 -3.87 1.07 -2.43
N ALA A 154 -2.98 0.40 -3.13
CA ALA A 154 -1.82 -0.30 -2.55
C ALA A 154 -0.53 0.37 -3.03
N MET A 155 0.35 0.75 -2.09
CA MET A 155 1.65 1.32 -2.46
C MET A 155 2.54 0.27 -3.12
N LEU A 156 2.62 -0.92 -2.52
CA LEU A 156 3.35 -2.06 -3.03
C LEU A 156 2.41 -3.25 -3.26
N TYR A 157 2.67 -4.00 -4.33
CA TYR A 157 1.91 -5.19 -4.66
C TYR A 157 2.84 -6.32 -5.10
N LYS A 158 2.65 -7.52 -4.55
CA LYS A 158 3.37 -8.74 -4.89
C LYS A 158 2.49 -9.67 -5.70
N PRO A 159 2.49 -9.58 -7.03
CA PRO A 159 1.58 -10.38 -7.88
C PRO A 159 1.77 -11.89 -7.72
N ASP A 160 3.01 -12.34 -7.50
CA ASP A 160 3.31 -13.78 -7.37
C ASP A 160 2.89 -14.38 -6.01
N ALA A 161 2.61 -13.54 -5.00
CA ALA A 161 2.15 -13.97 -3.68
C ALA A 161 0.63 -13.81 -3.51
N TYR A 162 0.00 -12.98 -4.34
CA TYR A 162 -1.41 -12.64 -4.20
C TYR A 162 -2.32 -13.79 -4.62
N THR A 163 -3.23 -14.19 -3.73
CA THR A 163 -4.08 -15.37 -3.91
C THR A 163 -5.59 -15.07 -3.93
N LYS A 164 -5.97 -13.77 -3.96
CA LYS A 164 -7.36 -13.35 -3.88
C LYS A 164 -7.88 -12.79 -5.19
N ASP A 165 -9.19 -12.85 -5.40
CA ASP A 165 -9.88 -12.30 -6.57
C ASP A 165 -10.37 -10.85 -6.35
N ILE A 166 -9.80 -10.13 -5.36
CA ILE A 166 -10.16 -8.75 -5.07
C ILE A 166 -9.36 -7.84 -6.01
N PRO A 167 -10.02 -7.03 -6.85
CA PRO A 167 -9.32 -6.12 -7.75
C PRO A 167 -8.60 -5.03 -6.98
N LEU A 168 -7.37 -4.71 -7.38
CA LEU A 168 -6.61 -3.56 -6.89
C LEU A 168 -6.76 -2.43 -7.92
N ASP A 169 -7.34 -1.29 -7.51
CA ASP A 169 -7.69 -0.19 -8.42
C ASP A 169 -6.49 0.73 -8.69
N TYR A 170 -5.71 1.02 -7.65
CA TYR A 170 -4.61 1.97 -7.67
C TYR A 170 -3.35 1.32 -7.11
N ILE A 171 -2.49 0.84 -7.98
CA ILE A 171 -1.24 0.16 -7.60
C ILE A 171 -0.07 1.12 -7.78
N GLY A 172 0.69 1.34 -6.72
CA GLY A 172 1.94 2.08 -6.76
C GLY A 172 2.99 1.33 -7.57
N PHE A 173 3.51 0.26 -7.01
CA PHE A 173 4.55 -0.56 -7.65
C PHE A 173 4.25 -2.05 -7.51
N GLU A 174 4.39 -2.79 -8.60
CA GLU A 174 4.51 -4.25 -8.55
C GLU A 174 5.95 -4.62 -8.21
N ILE A 175 6.13 -5.44 -7.18
CA ILE A 175 7.45 -5.83 -6.68
C ILE A 175 7.60 -7.35 -6.60
N PRO A 176 8.84 -7.89 -6.67
CA PRO A 176 9.12 -9.30 -6.41
C PRO A 176 8.74 -9.70 -4.98
N ASN A 177 8.70 -11.02 -4.73
CA ASN A 177 8.40 -11.55 -3.40
C ASN A 177 9.62 -11.47 -2.46
N ASP A 178 10.28 -10.29 -2.42
CA ASP A 178 11.37 -10.01 -1.49
C ASP A 178 10.86 -9.35 -0.21
N PHE A 179 11.67 -9.44 0.86
CA PHE A 179 11.40 -8.76 2.10
C PHE A 179 11.84 -7.30 2.00
N VAL A 180 10.91 -6.38 2.26
CA VAL A 180 11.14 -4.93 2.11
C VAL A 180 10.82 -4.18 3.40
N VAL A 181 11.50 -3.05 3.61
CA VAL A 181 11.33 -2.13 4.75
C VAL A 181 11.39 -0.69 4.27
N GLY A 182 10.93 0.24 5.10
CA GLY A 182 10.92 1.67 4.78
C GLY A 182 9.58 2.14 4.24
N PHE A 183 9.38 3.44 4.21
CA PHE A 183 8.14 4.10 3.81
C PHE A 183 6.89 3.49 4.47
N GLY A 184 6.94 3.35 5.81
CA GLY A 184 5.87 2.75 6.61
C GLY A 184 6.08 1.28 6.98
N LEU A 185 6.77 0.51 6.14
CA LEU A 185 7.10 -0.90 6.36
C LEU A 185 8.23 -1.07 7.39
N ASP A 186 8.20 -2.15 8.16
CA ASP A 186 9.16 -2.38 9.24
C ASP A 186 9.83 -3.75 9.20
N TYR A 187 10.92 -3.81 9.95
CA TYR A 187 11.52 -5.02 10.45
C TYR A 187 11.60 -4.92 11.98
N ASP A 188 10.79 -5.74 12.65
CA ASP A 188 10.69 -5.79 14.12
C ASP A 188 10.43 -4.41 14.77
N GLY A 189 9.52 -3.62 14.17
CA GLY A 189 9.14 -2.27 14.61
C GLY A 189 10.03 -1.14 14.12
N PHE A 190 11.19 -1.43 13.51
CA PHE A 190 12.15 -0.44 13.03
C PHE A 190 12.10 -0.24 11.52
N GLY A 191 12.50 0.94 11.04
CA GLY A 191 12.59 1.26 9.60
C GLY A 191 11.41 2.00 9.02
N ARG A 192 10.26 2.09 9.71
CA ARG A 192 9.05 2.76 9.17
C ARG A 192 9.25 4.22 8.81
N ASN A 193 10.19 4.90 9.46
CA ASN A 193 10.51 6.33 9.26
C ASN A 193 11.42 6.60 8.05
N LEU A 194 11.93 5.57 7.39
CA LEU A 194 12.78 5.75 6.22
C LEU A 194 11.95 6.29 5.05
N PRO A 195 12.45 7.28 4.28
CA PRO A 195 11.69 7.88 3.18
C PRO A 195 11.65 7.01 1.92
N SER A 196 12.61 6.11 1.77
CA SER A 196 12.75 5.16 0.65
C SER A 196 12.32 3.76 1.06
N VAL A 197 12.08 2.88 0.09
CA VAL A 197 11.90 1.43 0.31
C VAL A 197 13.22 0.72 0.04
N TYR A 198 13.56 -0.21 0.92
CA TYR A 198 14.80 -0.99 0.89
C TYR A 198 14.47 -2.48 0.85
N THR A 199 15.25 -3.26 0.11
CA THR A 199 15.14 -4.72 0.04
C THR A 199 16.26 -5.40 0.82
N LEU A 200 15.96 -6.54 1.42
CA LEU A 200 16.92 -7.35 2.18
C LEU A 200 18.06 -7.84 1.27
N ILE A 201 19.30 -7.64 1.70
CA ILE A 201 20.49 -8.23 1.06
C ILE A 201 20.61 -9.67 1.52
N LYS A 202 20.57 -10.60 0.56
CA LYS A 202 20.71 -12.05 0.79
C LYS A 202 22.19 -12.42 0.90
#